data_9bbedeec8e18afcb91f013dbaa4b4b24
#
_entry.id   9bbedeec8e18afcb91f013dbaa4b4b24
#
_cell.length_a   1.000
_cell.length_b   1.000
_cell.length_c   1.000
_cell.angle_alpha   90.00
_cell.angle_beta   90.00
_cell.angle_gamma   90.00
#
_symmetry.space_group_name_H-M   'P 1'
#
loop_
_entity.id
_entity.type
_entity.pdbx_description
1 polymer ?
#
loop_
_entity_poly.entity_id
_entity_poly.type
_entity_poly.pdbx_seq_one_letter_code
_entity_poly.pdbx_strand_id
1 'polypeptide(L)'
;MSGNRFMLTNRSMAPGPVIPELPYADVLIAARWLCDAFGFTERLRIGSHRIQLNVGAGAVVVVEAEGDVGGGRVMVPVDDVDAHYAHARAAGAKVLNEPTTYPFGERQYSVIDIGGHRWTFTQTVADSDPTTWGGELVNP
;
A
#
# COMPACT_ATOMS: atom_id res chain seq x y z
N MET A 1 -6.88 22.06 -20.60
CA MET A 1 -6.30 22.87 -19.52
C MET A 1 -5.84 21.97 -18.40
N SER A 2 -4.68 22.23 -17.89
CA SER A 2 -4.18 21.51 -16.73
C SER A 2 -4.25 22.36 -15.49
N GLY A 3 -4.96 21.90 -14.47
CA GLY A 3 -4.98 22.57 -13.17
C GLY A 3 -3.61 22.57 -12.47
N ASN A 4 -2.74 21.61 -12.83
CA ASN A 4 -1.45 21.42 -12.16
C ASN A 4 -0.51 22.63 -12.30
N ARG A 5 -0.55 23.34 -13.42
CA ARG A 5 0.33 24.49 -13.63
C ARG A 5 0.04 25.65 -12.68
N PHE A 6 -1.12 25.64 -12.02
CA PHE A 6 -1.50 26.66 -11.05
C PHE A 6 -1.37 26.21 -9.60
N MET A 7 -0.99 24.93 -9.40
CA MET A 7 -0.84 24.40 -8.07
C MET A 7 0.50 24.82 -7.48
N LEU A 8 0.46 25.26 -6.25
CA LEU A 8 1.67 25.54 -5.49
C LEU A 8 2.30 24.22 -5.06
N THR A 9 3.62 24.20 -5.02
CA THR A 9 4.35 23.08 -4.44
C THR A 9 4.25 23.15 -2.93
N ASN A 10 3.88 22.03 -2.29
CA ASN A 10 3.82 21.95 -0.83
C ASN A 10 4.58 20.72 -0.37
N ARG A 11 5.77 20.93 0.21
CA ARG A 11 6.62 19.85 0.70
C ARG A 11 6.05 19.12 1.91
N SER A 12 5.06 19.70 2.58
CA SER A 12 4.40 19.06 3.73
C SER A 12 3.36 18.04 3.33
N MET A 13 2.97 18.00 2.06
CA MET A 13 2.00 17.04 1.55
C MET A 13 2.68 15.82 0.94
N ALA A 14 2.17 14.64 1.27
CA ALA A 14 2.58 13.40 0.64
C ALA A 14 2.18 13.39 -0.84
N PRO A 15 2.96 12.71 -1.71
CA PRO A 15 2.63 12.63 -3.14
C PRO A 15 1.46 11.66 -3.39
N GLY A 16 0.79 11.88 -4.51
CA GLY A 16 -0.25 11.02 -5.00
C GLY A 16 -1.61 11.70 -5.05
N PRO A 17 -2.48 11.29 -6.00
CA PRO A 17 -3.83 11.84 -6.09
C PRO A 17 -4.75 11.35 -4.97
N VAL A 18 -4.46 10.17 -4.42
CA VAL A 18 -5.18 9.58 -3.29
C VAL A 18 -4.15 9.19 -2.25
N ILE A 19 -4.37 9.58 -1.00
CA ILE A 19 -3.43 9.32 0.09
C ILE A 19 -4.19 8.64 1.22
N PRO A 20 -4.08 7.31 1.37
CA PRO A 20 -4.72 6.60 2.48
C PRO A 20 -4.13 7.04 3.82
N GLU A 21 -5.00 7.20 4.80
CA GLU A 21 -4.61 7.39 6.20
C GLU A 21 -5.00 6.15 6.97
N LEU A 22 -4.03 5.49 7.59
CA LEU A 22 -4.23 4.24 8.31
C LEU A 22 -3.97 4.44 9.79
N PRO A 23 -4.96 4.17 10.65
CA PRO A 23 -4.81 4.36 12.10
C PRO A 23 -4.10 3.17 12.75
N TYR A 24 -3.21 3.47 13.68
CA TYR A 24 -2.47 2.48 14.45
C TYR A 24 -2.39 2.91 15.91
N ALA A 25 -2.29 1.95 16.81
CA ALA A 25 -2.15 2.25 18.24
C ALA A 25 -0.82 2.94 18.55
N ASP A 26 0.26 2.51 17.89
CA ASP A 26 1.59 3.09 18.06
C ASP A 26 2.17 3.45 16.69
N VAL A 27 2.19 4.74 16.39
CA VAL A 27 2.59 5.23 15.07
C VAL A 27 4.06 4.94 14.75
N LEU A 28 4.96 5.12 15.72
CA LEU A 28 6.39 4.92 15.49
C LEU A 28 6.71 3.45 15.24
N ILE A 29 6.13 2.56 16.03
CA ILE A 29 6.31 1.12 15.86
C ILE A 29 5.72 0.66 14.53
N ALA A 30 4.51 1.11 14.21
CA ALA A 30 3.83 0.74 12.96
C ALA A 30 4.62 1.22 11.74
N ALA A 31 5.09 2.47 11.73
CA ALA A 31 5.85 3.00 10.61
C ALA A 31 7.15 2.20 10.39
N ARG A 32 7.88 1.89 11.47
CA ARG A 32 9.08 1.08 11.36
C ARG A 32 8.78 -0.31 10.80
N TRP A 33 7.73 -0.95 11.31
CA TRP A 33 7.35 -2.28 10.85
C TRP A 33 7.01 -2.28 9.36
N LEU A 34 6.22 -1.29 8.91
CA LEU A 34 5.84 -1.17 7.50
C LEU A 34 7.06 -0.96 6.61
N CYS A 35 8.02 -0.15 7.05
CA CYS A 35 9.25 0.05 6.31
C CYS A 35 10.08 -1.24 6.25
N ASP A 36 10.24 -1.92 7.38
CA ASP A 36 11.05 -3.13 7.46
C ASP A 36 10.43 -4.30 6.70
N ALA A 37 9.11 -4.50 6.81
CA ALA A 37 8.44 -5.64 6.21
C ALA A 37 8.08 -5.43 4.75
N PHE A 38 7.66 -4.21 4.37
CA PHE A 38 7.12 -3.94 3.04
C PHE A 38 8.04 -3.11 2.16
N GLY A 39 9.16 -2.62 2.70
CA GLY A 39 10.12 -1.84 1.93
C GLY A 39 9.72 -0.39 1.70
N PHE A 40 8.78 0.14 2.48
CA PHE A 40 8.44 1.55 2.41
C PHE A 40 9.54 2.39 3.03
N THR A 41 9.55 3.70 2.74
CA THR A 41 10.51 4.62 3.33
C THR A 41 9.78 5.76 4.01
N GLU A 42 10.32 6.21 5.13
CA GLU A 42 9.76 7.34 5.85
C GLU A 42 10.01 8.62 5.06
N ARG A 43 8.95 9.41 4.84
CA ARG A 43 9.06 10.67 4.11
C ARG A 43 9.02 11.88 5.02
N LEU A 44 8.05 11.93 5.93
CA LEU A 44 7.86 13.09 6.81
C LEU A 44 7.32 12.61 8.15
N ARG A 45 7.88 13.13 9.22
CA ARG A 45 7.44 12.81 10.57
C ARG A 45 6.91 14.06 11.26
N ILE A 46 5.74 13.94 11.88
CA ILE A 46 5.14 15.02 12.66
C ILE A 46 4.99 14.50 14.08
N GLY A 47 5.93 14.84 14.96
CA GLY A 47 5.98 14.34 16.31
C GLY A 47 5.98 12.81 16.33
N SER A 48 5.19 12.24 17.24
CA SER A 48 5.03 10.79 17.36
C SER A 48 3.63 10.31 16.96
N HIS A 49 2.84 11.18 16.31
CA HIS A 49 1.43 10.90 16.05
C HIS A 49 1.06 10.80 14.57
N ARG A 50 1.98 11.16 13.66
CA ARG A 50 1.69 11.14 12.23
C ARG A 50 2.98 10.98 11.43
N ILE A 51 3.03 9.97 10.55
CA ILE A 51 4.19 9.72 9.70
C ILE A 51 3.72 9.43 8.27
N GLN A 52 4.30 10.15 7.31
CA GLN A 52 4.10 9.88 5.89
C GLN A 52 5.14 8.88 5.43
N LEU A 53 4.70 7.83 4.74
CA LEU A 53 5.58 6.83 4.14
C LEU A 53 5.47 6.89 2.63
N ASN A 54 6.61 6.82 1.94
CA ASN A 54 6.63 6.64 0.50
C ASN A 54 6.31 5.18 0.16
N VAL A 55 5.41 5.00 -0.80
CA VAL A 55 5.01 3.68 -1.32
C VAL A 55 5.12 3.78 -2.84
N GLY A 56 6.26 3.40 -3.41
CA GLY A 56 6.53 3.65 -4.81
C GLY A 56 6.43 5.15 -5.12
N ALA A 57 5.63 5.50 -6.12
CA ALA A 57 5.37 6.89 -6.49
C ALA A 57 4.25 7.53 -5.65
N GLY A 58 3.61 6.77 -4.79
CA GLY A 58 2.54 7.24 -3.92
C GLY A 58 2.95 7.27 -2.47
N ALA A 59 1.95 7.31 -1.60
CA ALA A 59 2.20 7.39 -0.16
C ALA A 59 1.04 6.83 0.64
N VAL A 60 1.34 6.47 1.89
CA VAL A 60 0.34 6.27 2.94
C VAL A 60 0.74 7.09 4.15
N VAL A 61 -0.23 7.43 4.97
CA VAL A 61 0.03 8.17 6.21
C VAL A 61 -0.39 7.31 7.38
N VAL A 62 0.55 7.07 8.28
CA VAL A 62 0.32 6.36 9.54
C VAL A 62 -0.13 7.39 10.55
N VAL A 63 -1.33 7.22 11.10
CA VAL A 63 -1.93 8.16 12.05
C VAL A 63 -2.26 7.47 13.36
N GLU A 64 -2.39 8.26 14.41
CA GLU A 64 -2.78 7.75 15.72
C GLU A 64 -4.26 7.38 15.71
N ALA A 65 -4.58 6.19 16.22
CA ALA A 65 -5.95 5.71 16.28
C ALA A 65 -6.75 6.46 17.34
N GLU A 66 -8.02 6.77 17.04
CA GLU A 66 -8.95 7.41 17.96
C GLU A 66 -9.95 6.42 18.55
N GLY A 67 -9.78 5.13 18.25
CA GLY A 67 -10.67 4.06 18.70
C GLY A 67 -10.11 2.73 18.25
N ASP A 68 -10.96 1.83 17.79
CA ASP A 68 -10.55 0.54 17.28
C ASP A 68 -9.67 0.70 16.06
N VAL A 69 -8.68 -0.19 15.94
CA VAL A 69 -7.73 -0.18 14.83
C VAL A 69 -7.96 -1.38 13.91
N GLY A 70 -7.38 -1.34 12.71
CA GLY A 70 -7.47 -2.41 11.74
C GLY A 70 -8.64 -2.24 10.78
N GLY A 71 -8.89 -3.26 9.98
CA GLY A 71 -10.00 -3.29 9.03
C GLY A 71 -9.78 -2.56 7.72
N GLY A 72 -8.71 -1.80 7.58
CA GLY A 72 -8.36 -1.16 6.31
C GLY A 72 -7.78 -2.15 5.31
N ARG A 73 -7.96 -1.87 4.02
CA ARG A 73 -7.38 -2.66 2.92
C ARG A 73 -6.69 -1.75 1.93
N VAL A 74 -5.49 -2.12 1.53
CA VAL A 74 -4.71 -1.37 0.54
C VAL A 74 -4.14 -2.34 -0.47
N MET A 75 -4.21 -1.99 -1.76
CA MET A 75 -3.57 -2.74 -2.82
C MET A 75 -2.40 -1.93 -3.37
N VAL A 76 -1.26 -2.57 -3.54
CA VAL A 76 -0.03 -1.92 -3.98
C VAL A 76 0.59 -2.71 -5.12
N PRO A 77 0.77 -2.11 -6.30
CA PRO A 77 1.55 -2.73 -7.37
C PRO A 77 3.02 -2.81 -6.98
N VAL A 78 3.65 -3.93 -7.31
CA VAL A 78 5.08 -4.15 -7.11
C VAL A 78 5.67 -4.78 -8.37
N ASP A 79 6.99 -4.65 -8.55
CA ASP A 79 7.67 -5.17 -9.74
C ASP A 79 7.90 -6.68 -9.68
N ASP A 80 8.13 -7.22 -8.48
CA ASP A 80 8.41 -8.65 -8.27
C ASP A 80 7.68 -9.10 -7.01
N VAL A 81 6.50 -9.63 -7.21
CA VAL A 81 5.62 -10.02 -6.09
C VAL A 81 6.18 -11.19 -5.31
N ASP A 82 6.87 -12.12 -5.96
CA ASP A 82 7.46 -13.27 -5.27
C ASP A 82 8.60 -12.85 -4.34
N ALA A 83 9.47 -11.95 -4.81
CA ALA A 83 10.54 -11.40 -3.98
C ALA A 83 9.98 -10.58 -2.82
N HIS A 84 8.94 -9.77 -3.09
CA HIS A 84 8.28 -8.98 -2.06
C HIS A 84 7.68 -9.88 -0.97
N TYR A 85 7.00 -10.93 -1.37
CA TYR A 85 6.44 -11.93 -0.48
C TYR A 85 7.50 -12.58 0.41
N ALA A 86 8.61 -13.03 -0.20
CA ALA A 86 9.69 -13.68 0.54
C ALA A 86 10.27 -12.74 1.60
N HIS A 87 10.47 -11.47 1.25
CA HIS A 87 10.98 -10.46 2.17
C HIS A 87 10.01 -10.20 3.32
N ALA A 88 8.74 -9.97 3.01
CA ALA A 88 7.72 -9.69 4.03
C ALA A 88 7.55 -10.87 4.98
N ARG A 89 7.54 -12.09 4.45
CA ARG A 89 7.44 -13.30 5.25
C ARG A 89 8.64 -13.45 6.18
N ALA A 90 9.84 -13.21 5.68
CA ALA A 90 11.06 -13.27 6.49
C ALA A 90 11.06 -12.22 7.60
N ALA A 91 10.43 -11.07 7.36
CA ALA A 91 10.27 -10.01 8.35
C ALA A 91 9.18 -10.28 9.38
N GLY A 92 8.47 -11.40 9.27
CA GLY A 92 7.46 -11.82 10.25
C GLY A 92 6.04 -11.39 9.92
N ALA A 93 5.76 -10.95 8.69
CA ALA A 93 4.41 -10.56 8.30
C ALA A 93 3.47 -11.77 8.31
N LYS A 94 2.22 -11.55 8.71
CA LYS A 94 1.20 -12.60 8.77
C LYS A 94 0.56 -12.77 7.39
N VAL A 95 0.99 -13.79 6.67
CA VAL A 95 0.53 -14.08 5.32
C VAL A 95 -0.87 -14.70 5.35
N LEU A 96 -1.80 -14.14 4.56
CA LEU A 96 -3.15 -14.68 4.38
C LEU A 96 -3.20 -15.67 3.23
N ASN A 97 -2.52 -15.36 2.13
CA ASN A 97 -2.39 -16.27 1.00
C ASN A 97 -1.07 -16.01 0.28
N GLU A 98 -0.48 -17.07 -0.23
CA GLU A 98 0.77 -17.03 -0.98
C GLU A 98 0.54 -16.43 -2.38
N PRO A 99 1.62 -15.98 -3.07
CA PRO A 99 1.48 -15.46 -4.43
C PRO A 99 0.75 -16.45 -5.33
N THR A 100 -0.30 -15.97 -5.95
CA THR A 100 -1.17 -16.75 -6.84
C THR A 100 -1.45 -15.91 -8.08
N THR A 101 -1.38 -16.55 -9.25
CA THR A 101 -1.70 -15.90 -10.51
C THR A 101 -3.18 -16.12 -10.83
N TYR A 102 -3.88 -15.03 -11.13
CA TYR A 102 -5.31 -15.03 -11.40
C TYR A 102 -5.62 -14.80 -12.86
N PRO A 103 -6.82 -15.19 -13.33
CA PRO A 103 -7.20 -15.05 -14.74
C PRO A 103 -7.19 -13.62 -15.25
N PHE A 104 -7.30 -12.63 -14.36
CA PHE A 104 -7.27 -11.22 -14.75
C PHE A 104 -5.86 -10.65 -14.95
N GLY A 105 -4.85 -11.51 -15.04
CA GLY A 105 -3.50 -11.07 -15.42
C GLY A 105 -2.64 -10.57 -14.28
N GLU A 106 -3.05 -10.80 -13.04
CA GLU A 106 -2.34 -10.36 -11.85
C GLU A 106 -1.86 -11.55 -11.02
N ARG A 107 -0.67 -11.42 -10.45
CA ARG A 107 -0.15 -12.33 -9.44
C ARG A 107 -0.09 -11.58 -8.12
N GLN A 108 -0.77 -12.10 -7.11
CA GLN A 108 -1.01 -11.37 -5.86
C GLN A 108 -0.78 -12.24 -4.64
N TYR A 109 -0.35 -11.60 -3.55
CA TYR A 109 -0.46 -12.19 -2.23
C TYR A 109 -1.05 -11.17 -1.26
N SER A 110 -1.64 -11.64 -0.18
CA SER A 110 -2.24 -10.79 0.84
C SER A 110 -1.63 -11.07 2.20
N VAL A 111 -1.55 -10.04 3.00
CA VAL A 111 -0.84 -10.07 4.28
C VAL A 111 -1.53 -9.11 5.25
N ILE A 112 -1.51 -9.45 6.54
CA ILE A 112 -1.98 -8.57 7.61
C ILE A 112 -0.76 -7.91 8.23
N ASP A 113 -0.82 -6.59 8.41
CA ASP A 113 0.25 -5.85 9.06
C ASP A 113 0.10 -5.88 10.59
N ILE A 114 1.07 -5.24 11.26
CA ILE A 114 1.12 -5.22 12.74
C ILE A 114 -0.10 -4.57 13.37
N GLY A 115 -0.81 -3.71 12.65
CA GLY A 115 -2.01 -3.03 13.13
C GLY A 115 -3.32 -3.68 12.71
N GLY A 116 -3.27 -4.82 12.03
CA GLY A 116 -4.46 -5.53 11.58
C GLY A 116 -5.00 -5.06 10.23
N HIS A 117 -4.30 -4.20 9.51
CA HIS A 117 -4.70 -3.77 8.17
C HIS A 117 -4.28 -4.80 7.14
N ARG A 118 -5.12 -5.02 6.14
CA ARG A 118 -4.86 -5.97 5.08
C ARG A 118 -4.20 -5.28 3.89
N TRP A 119 -3.10 -5.85 3.41
CA TRP A 119 -2.38 -5.41 2.22
C TRP A 119 -2.41 -6.50 1.18
N THR A 120 -2.70 -6.13 -0.07
CA THR A 120 -2.55 -7.01 -1.21
C THR A 120 -1.47 -6.40 -2.10
N PHE A 121 -0.40 -7.15 -2.33
CA PHE A 121 0.67 -6.77 -3.24
C PHE A 121 0.45 -7.50 -4.56
N THR A 122 0.57 -6.78 -5.67
CA THR A 122 0.17 -7.29 -6.97
C THR A 122 1.20 -6.96 -8.04
N GLN A 123 1.42 -7.92 -8.93
CA GLN A 123 2.29 -7.75 -10.10
C GLN A 123 1.49 -8.10 -11.33
N THR A 124 1.51 -7.22 -12.33
CA THR A 124 0.91 -7.53 -13.63
C THR A 124 1.81 -8.52 -14.35
N VAL A 125 1.28 -9.68 -14.68
CA VAL A 125 2.02 -10.75 -15.36
C VAL A 125 1.53 -11.01 -16.78
N ALA A 126 0.34 -10.49 -17.14
CA ALA A 126 -0.23 -10.62 -18.48
C ALA A 126 -1.26 -9.53 -18.71
N ASP A 127 -1.44 -9.17 -19.98
CA ASP A 127 -2.58 -8.35 -20.39
C ASP A 127 -3.77 -9.31 -20.61
N SER A 128 -4.83 -9.12 -19.84
CA SER A 128 -6.02 -9.98 -19.90
C SER A 128 -7.21 -9.17 -20.36
N ASP A 129 -7.95 -9.67 -21.34
CA ASP A 129 -9.20 -9.07 -21.76
C ASP A 129 -10.20 -9.18 -20.60
N PRO A 130 -10.69 -8.05 -20.06
CA PRO A 130 -11.60 -8.08 -18.91
C PRO A 130 -12.85 -8.92 -19.13
N THR A 131 -13.34 -9.04 -20.36
CA THR A 131 -14.55 -9.82 -20.65
C THR A 131 -14.35 -11.31 -20.41
N THR A 132 -13.10 -11.79 -20.39
CA THR A 132 -12.82 -13.23 -20.18
C THR A 132 -12.97 -13.66 -18.72
N TRP A 133 -12.99 -12.71 -17.77
CA TRP A 133 -13.14 -13.02 -16.36
C TRP A 133 -14.28 -12.23 -15.69
N GLY A 134 -15.20 -11.64 -16.48
CA GLY A 134 -16.40 -10.99 -15.97
C GLY A 134 -16.30 -9.49 -15.79
N GLY A 135 -15.22 -8.87 -16.29
CA GLY A 135 -15.06 -7.42 -16.24
C GLY A 135 -15.63 -6.73 -17.46
N GLU A 136 -15.85 -5.43 -17.37
CA GLU A 136 -16.29 -4.57 -18.45
C GLU A 136 -15.58 -3.23 -18.33
N LEU A 137 -14.86 -2.83 -19.38
CA LEU A 137 -14.22 -1.52 -19.42
C LEU A 137 -15.26 -0.45 -19.71
N VAL A 138 -15.43 0.48 -18.78
CA VAL A 138 -16.47 1.52 -18.90
C VAL A 138 -15.86 2.85 -19.34
N ASN A 139 -14.68 3.20 -18.82
CA ASN A 139 -13.93 4.40 -19.20
C ASN A 139 -12.45 4.03 -19.28
N PRO A 140 -12.07 3.34 -20.34
CA PRO A 140 -10.69 2.88 -20.48
C PRO A 140 -9.70 4.03 -20.74
#